data_512d5e5950ef49d6e3bb0e95bfea99bb
#
_entry.id   512d5e5950ef49d6e3bb0e95bfea99bb
#
_cell.length_a   1.000
_cell.length_b   1.000
_cell.length_c   1.000
_cell.angle_alpha   90.00
_cell.angle_beta   90.00
_cell.angle_gamma   90.00
#
_symmetry.space_group_name_H-M   'P 1'
#
loop_
_entity.id
_entity.type
_entity.pdbx_description
1 polymer ?
#
loop_
_entity_poly.entity_id
_entity_poly.type
_entity_poly.pdbx_seq_one_letter_code
_entity_poly.pdbx_strand_id
1 'polypeptide(L)'
;VDGIHDPNEPGIAAARIGEHSGLIIRTDEYGRFHLPCALVPHGSGKNLVLKLDERTLPAGYKMTSENPRVVRVTRGKIAKANFGAALSREVTLNISDCTFAPGAQLSRFHPAWTETLARLMQVLDQGPARLVIDYTGVVKLDGALLQDRFGRAETDVRNLWKSRPRRYNLDLSFRSRRLIGTEKLPCQRFAFDDHRFDLPTSSQKPQPSGSRWS
;
A
#
# COMPACT_ATOMS: atom_id res chain seq x y z
N VAL A 1 7.50 0.66 9.97
CA VAL A 1 6.15 0.12 10.25
C VAL A 1 6.26 -1.40 10.24
N ASP A 2 6.39 -2.00 11.40
CA ASP A 2 6.71 -3.42 11.59
C ASP A 2 5.53 -4.23 12.18
N GLY A 3 4.37 -3.58 12.37
CA GLY A 3 3.17 -4.17 12.98
C GLY A 3 3.23 -4.19 14.51
N ILE A 4 4.19 -3.52 15.11
CA ILE A 4 4.28 -3.25 16.54
C ILE A 4 3.84 -1.80 16.76
N HIS A 5 2.99 -1.57 17.76
CA HIS A 5 2.55 -0.21 18.10
C HIS A 5 3.63 0.44 18.97
N ASP A 6 4.27 1.47 18.42
CA ASP A 6 5.21 2.30 19.15
C ASP A 6 4.47 3.40 19.96
N PRO A 7 5.03 3.88 21.08
CA PRO A 7 4.39 4.87 21.96
C PRO A 7 3.97 6.17 21.26
N ASN A 8 4.61 6.50 20.14
CA ASN A 8 4.36 7.72 19.36
C ASN A 8 3.48 7.50 18.13
N GLU A 9 3.03 6.26 17.88
CA GLU A 9 2.15 5.96 16.77
C GLU A 9 0.68 6.16 17.17
N PRO A 10 -0.11 6.92 16.41
CA PRO A 10 -1.53 7.06 16.68
C PRO A 10 -2.26 5.75 16.35
N GLY A 11 -3.16 5.34 17.23
CA GLY A 11 -4.07 4.25 16.92
C GLY A 11 -5.18 4.67 15.96
N ILE A 12 -5.72 3.72 15.21
CA ILE A 12 -6.83 3.96 14.29
C ILE A 12 -8.15 3.65 14.99
N ALA A 13 -8.96 4.68 15.22
CA ALA A 13 -10.27 4.57 15.83
C ALA A 13 -11.33 3.99 14.87
N ALA A 14 -12.37 3.38 15.44
CA ALA A 14 -13.53 2.85 14.72
C ALA A 14 -13.26 1.79 13.64
N ALA A 15 -12.03 1.25 13.55
CA ALA A 15 -11.71 0.14 12.68
C ALA A 15 -12.47 -1.12 13.12
N ARG A 16 -13.06 -1.85 12.17
CA ARG A 16 -13.85 -3.06 12.46
C ARG A 16 -12.98 -4.30 12.33
N ILE A 17 -13.06 -5.14 13.35
CA ILE A 17 -12.37 -6.44 13.39
C ILE A 17 -13.43 -7.52 13.55
N GLY A 18 -13.49 -8.42 12.56
CA GLY A 18 -14.37 -9.58 12.59
C GLY A 18 -13.65 -10.82 13.12
N GLU A 19 -14.33 -11.61 13.95
CA GLU A 19 -13.93 -12.95 14.34
C GLU A 19 -14.76 -13.96 13.54
N HIS A 20 -14.22 -15.13 13.26
CA HIS A 20 -14.83 -16.13 12.35
C HIS A 20 -16.23 -16.61 12.79
N SER A 21 -16.62 -16.48 14.06
CA SER A 21 -17.97 -16.79 14.55
C SER A 21 -19.01 -15.70 14.26
N GLY A 22 -18.61 -14.59 13.60
CA GLY A 22 -19.50 -13.49 13.25
C GLY A 22 -19.47 -12.32 14.25
N LEU A 23 -18.68 -12.40 15.32
CA LEU A 23 -18.50 -11.27 16.23
C LEU A 23 -17.75 -10.14 15.52
N ILE A 24 -18.27 -8.92 15.60
CA ILE A 24 -17.63 -7.71 15.09
C ILE A 24 -17.32 -6.79 16.25
N ILE A 25 -16.07 -6.35 16.34
CA ILE A 25 -15.54 -5.44 17.35
C ILE A 25 -15.09 -4.18 16.64
N ARG A 26 -15.19 -3.05 17.32
CA ARG A 26 -14.61 -1.78 16.87
C ARG A 26 -13.50 -1.34 17.79
N THR A 27 -12.47 -0.74 17.21
CA THR A 27 -11.42 -0.10 17.99
C THR A 27 -11.92 1.19 18.65
N ASP A 28 -11.41 1.47 19.85
CA ASP A 28 -11.68 2.73 20.58
C ASP A 28 -10.91 3.91 19.94
N GLU A 29 -11.01 5.08 20.56
CA GLU A 29 -10.32 6.32 20.11
C GLU A 29 -8.79 6.20 20.07
N TYR A 30 -8.22 5.25 20.82
CA TYR A 30 -6.80 4.95 20.85
C TYR A 30 -6.40 3.78 19.94
N GLY A 31 -7.33 3.27 19.09
CA GLY A 31 -7.08 2.14 18.23
C GLY A 31 -7.04 0.78 18.94
N ARG A 32 -7.49 0.71 20.23
CA ARG A 32 -7.46 -0.53 21.01
C ARG A 32 -8.79 -1.28 20.87
N PHE A 33 -8.71 -2.59 20.93
CA PHE A 33 -9.88 -3.46 20.96
C PHE A 33 -9.74 -4.54 22.02
N HIS A 34 -10.84 -5.06 22.48
CA HIS A 34 -10.90 -6.10 23.50
C HIS A 34 -11.88 -7.20 23.10
N LEU A 35 -11.42 -8.44 23.24
CA LEU A 35 -12.27 -9.64 23.14
C LEU A 35 -12.45 -10.24 24.52
N PRO A 36 -13.71 -10.42 24.98
CA PRO A 36 -13.96 -10.98 26.29
C PRO A 36 -13.57 -12.44 26.38
N CYS A 37 -13.06 -12.88 27.53
CA CYS A 37 -12.66 -14.28 27.79
C CYS A 37 -13.79 -15.29 27.64
N ALA A 38 -15.05 -14.85 27.61
CA ALA A 38 -16.23 -15.74 27.38
C ALA A 38 -16.15 -16.49 26.03
N LEU A 39 -15.42 -15.98 25.07
CA LEU A 39 -15.21 -16.61 23.76
C LEU A 39 -14.16 -17.74 23.79
N VAL A 40 -13.44 -17.89 24.91
CA VAL A 40 -12.41 -18.91 25.06
C VAL A 40 -12.99 -20.11 25.78
N PRO A 41 -13.04 -21.28 25.16
CA PRO A 41 -13.55 -22.48 25.80
C PRO A 41 -12.71 -22.90 26.99
N HIS A 42 -13.30 -23.64 27.94
CA HIS A 42 -12.57 -24.29 29.00
C HIS A 42 -11.63 -25.35 28.42
N GLY A 43 -10.38 -25.38 28.83
CA GLY A 43 -9.42 -26.42 28.44
C GLY A 43 -8.19 -25.88 27.71
N SER A 44 -7.76 -26.57 26.65
CA SER A 44 -6.47 -26.40 25.98
C SER A 44 -6.25 -25.12 25.18
N GLY A 45 -7.23 -24.21 25.19
CA GLY A 45 -7.21 -22.99 24.41
C GLY A 45 -7.75 -23.16 22.98
N LYS A 46 -7.88 -22.05 22.27
CA LYS A 46 -8.47 -21.95 20.91
C LYS A 46 -7.63 -21.02 20.03
N ASN A 47 -7.57 -21.31 18.74
CA ASN A 47 -7.08 -20.36 17.77
C ASN A 47 -8.25 -19.47 17.32
N LEU A 48 -8.09 -18.17 17.50
CA LEU A 48 -9.02 -17.16 16.96
C LEU A 48 -8.48 -16.61 15.66
N VAL A 49 -9.33 -16.58 14.64
CA VAL A 49 -9.03 -15.94 13.37
C VAL A 49 -9.67 -14.56 13.38
N LEU A 50 -8.83 -13.53 13.42
CA LEU A 50 -9.23 -12.14 13.45
C LEU A 50 -8.95 -11.50 12.10
N LYS A 51 -9.96 -10.85 11.52
CA LYS A 51 -9.84 -10.14 10.25
C LYS A 51 -10.24 -8.68 10.42
N LEU A 52 -9.34 -7.75 10.11
CA LEU A 52 -9.65 -6.35 10.04
C LEU A 52 -10.34 -6.03 8.71
N ASP A 53 -11.47 -5.31 8.75
CA ASP A 53 -12.15 -4.81 7.56
C ASP A 53 -11.44 -3.56 7.04
N GLU A 54 -10.64 -3.72 5.99
CA GLU A 54 -9.82 -2.66 5.40
C GLU A 54 -10.63 -1.46 4.91
N ARG A 55 -11.93 -1.65 4.61
CA ARG A 55 -12.84 -0.58 4.21
C ARG A 55 -13.16 0.39 5.34
N THR A 56 -12.83 0.02 6.58
CA THR A 56 -13.03 0.87 7.76
C THR A 56 -11.78 1.66 8.14
N LEU A 57 -10.68 1.43 7.43
CA LEU A 57 -9.49 2.26 7.58
C LEU A 57 -9.72 3.66 6.99
N PRO A 58 -9.05 4.69 7.52
CA PRO A 58 -9.09 6.01 6.92
C PRO A 58 -8.64 5.99 5.45
N ALA A 59 -9.14 6.96 4.68
CA ALA A 59 -8.77 7.07 3.26
C ALA A 59 -7.26 7.11 3.08
N GLY A 60 -6.76 6.32 2.12
CA GLY A 60 -5.33 6.23 1.82
C GLY A 60 -4.54 5.24 2.69
N TYR A 61 -5.10 4.70 3.76
CA TYR A 61 -4.41 3.70 4.56
C TYR A 61 -4.49 2.30 3.94
N LYS A 62 -3.41 1.55 4.07
CA LYS A 62 -3.30 0.14 3.67
C LYS A 62 -2.69 -0.69 4.81
N MET A 63 -3.09 -1.96 4.86
CA MET A 63 -2.55 -2.89 5.84
C MET A 63 -1.05 -3.12 5.65
N THR A 64 -0.30 -3.13 6.75
CA THR A 64 1.13 -3.46 6.80
C THR A 64 1.41 -4.79 7.50
N SER A 65 0.40 -5.32 8.21
CA SER A 65 0.46 -6.62 8.88
C SER A 65 -0.39 -7.66 8.16
N GLU A 66 -0.22 -8.91 8.56
CA GLU A 66 -1.07 -10.01 8.07
C GLU A 66 -2.54 -9.76 8.38
N ASN A 67 -3.41 -10.07 7.42
CA ASN A 67 -4.85 -10.00 7.55
C ASN A 67 -5.51 -11.12 6.70
N PRO A 68 -6.13 -12.13 7.28
CA PRO A 68 -6.41 -12.31 8.72
C PRO A 68 -5.21 -12.73 9.56
N ARG A 69 -5.30 -12.51 10.89
CA ARG A 69 -4.35 -13.02 11.88
C ARG A 69 -4.94 -14.15 12.68
N VAL A 70 -4.12 -15.15 12.95
CA VAL A 70 -4.47 -16.26 13.83
C VAL A 70 -3.78 -16.07 15.17
N VAL A 71 -4.56 -15.99 16.24
CA VAL A 71 -4.06 -15.77 17.60
C VAL A 71 -4.49 -16.93 18.49
N ARG A 72 -3.53 -17.58 19.13
CA ARG A 72 -3.86 -18.59 20.12
C ARG A 72 -4.22 -17.95 21.44
N VAL A 73 -5.43 -18.24 21.91
CA VAL A 73 -5.94 -17.75 23.19
C VAL A 73 -6.09 -18.90 24.17
N THR A 74 -5.72 -18.66 25.42
CA THR A 74 -5.84 -19.62 26.52
C THR A 74 -6.49 -18.89 27.69
N ARG A 75 -7.42 -19.54 28.36
CA ARG A 75 -8.10 -18.96 29.52
C ARG A 75 -7.09 -18.60 30.63
N GLY A 76 -7.27 -17.41 31.22
CA GLY A 76 -6.39 -16.88 32.26
C GLY A 76 -5.09 -16.26 31.74
N LYS A 77 -4.88 -16.20 30.41
CA LYS A 77 -3.74 -15.50 29.80
C LYS A 77 -4.21 -14.41 28.85
N ILE A 78 -3.53 -13.27 28.88
CA ILE A 78 -3.76 -12.19 27.93
C ILE A 78 -2.99 -12.52 26.64
N ALA A 79 -3.71 -12.63 25.54
CA ALA A 79 -3.13 -12.72 24.19
C ALA A 79 -3.18 -11.34 23.53
N LYS A 80 -2.09 -10.92 22.91
CA LYS A 80 -2.02 -9.67 22.16
C LYS A 80 -2.19 -9.95 20.67
N ALA A 81 -3.01 -9.13 20.01
CA ALA A 81 -3.20 -9.14 18.57
C ALA A 81 -3.14 -7.71 18.05
N ASN A 82 -2.15 -7.38 17.25
CA ASN A 82 -2.01 -6.05 16.68
C ASN A 82 -2.21 -6.12 15.18
N PHE A 83 -2.86 -5.10 14.62
CA PHE A 83 -2.94 -4.87 13.19
C PHE A 83 -2.19 -3.57 12.89
N GLY A 84 -1.30 -3.63 11.91
CA GLY A 84 -0.61 -2.44 11.41
C GLY A 84 -1.26 -1.93 10.14
N ALA A 85 -1.40 -0.63 10.04
CA ALA A 85 -1.79 0.05 8.81
C ALA A 85 -0.99 1.34 8.67
N ALA A 86 -0.64 1.70 7.44
CA ALA A 86 0.06 2.94 7.15
C ALA A 86 -0.53 3.62 5.94
N LEU A 87 -0.28 4.91 5.83
CA LEU A 87 -0.68 5.69 4.66
C LEU A 87 0.01 5.13 3.42
N SER A 88 -0.78 4.75 2.42
CA SER A 88 -0.29 4.30 1.13
C SER A 88 0.03 5.50 0.26
N ARG A 89 1.22 5.56 -0.31
CA ARG A 89 1.65 6.57 -1.28
C ARG A 89 1.54 6.03 -2.70
N GLU A 90 1.41 6.90 -3.68
CA GLU A 90 1.49 6.54 -5.08
C GLU A 90 2.92 6.79 -5.57
N VAL A 91 3.54 5.77 -6.13
CA VAL A 91 4.83 5.84 -6.81
C VAL A 91 4.57 5.63 -8.28
N THR A 92 4.89 6.62 -9.12
CA THR A 92 4.70 6.50 -10.56
C THR A 92 6.01 6.19 -11.24
N LEU A 93 6.06 5.10 -11.99
CA LEU A 93 7.14 4.73 -12.88
C LEU A 93 6.78 5.12 -14.30
N ASN A 94 7.41 6.19 -14.80
CA ASN A 94 7.19 6.64 -16.16
C ASN A 94 8.06 5.82 -17.13
N ILE A 95 7.41 5.19 -18.10
CA ILE A 95 8.06 4.48 -19.21
C ILE A 95 7.62 5.07 -20.56
N SER A 96 8.48 5.03 -21.53
CA SER A 96 8.25 5.56 -22.88
C SER A 96 8.85 4.65 -23.93
N ASP A 97 8.71 4.99 -25.20
CA ASP A 97 9.35 4.24 -26.30
C ASP A 97 10.85 4.09 -26.11
N CYS A 98 11.52 5.08 -25.52
CA CYS A 98 12.96 5.05 -25.24
C CYS A 98 13.37 4.08 -24.12
N THR A 99 12.40 3.60 -23.34
CA THR A 99 12.62 2.58 -22.32
C THR A 99 12.92 1.22 -22.91
N PHE A 100 12.56 1.03 -24.19
CA PHE A 100 12.73 -0.23 -24.91
C PHE A 100 13.93 -0.16 -25.84
N ALA A 101 14.54 -1.33 -26.10
CA ALA A 101 15.64 -1.43 -27.02
C ALA A 101 15.17 -1.17 -28.46
N PRO A 102 15.94 -0.44 -29.29
CA PRO A 102 15.60 -0.23 -30.68
C PRO A 102 15.72 -1.54 -31.48
N GLY A 103 14.87 -1.71 -32.48
CA GLY A 103 14.95 -2.83 -33.43
C GLY A 103 13.79 -3.82 -33.35
N ALA A 104 14.01 -5.05 -33.86
CA ALA A 104 12.97 -6.06 -34.05
C ALA A 104 12.33 -6.58 -32.75
N GLN A 105 12.95 -6.37 -31.59
CA GLN A 105 12.42 -6.76 -30.27
C GLN A 105 11.80 -5.56 -29.55
N LEU A 106 10.71 -5.06 -30.07
CA LEU A 106 10.01 -3.85 -29.58
C LEU A 106 9.57 -3.88 -28.12
N SER A 107 9.58 -5.07 -27.50
CA SER A 107 9.19 -5.24 -26.09
C SER A 107 10.37 -5.51 -25.15
N ARG A 108 11.62 -5.54 -25.66
CA ARG A 108 12.80 -5.75 -24.81
C ARG A 108 13.20 -4.44 -24.16
N PHE A 109 13.32 -4.43 -22.85
CA PHE A 109 13.80 -3.25 -22.12
C PHE A 109 15.27 -2.92 -22.43
N HIS A 110 15.57 -1.63 -22.37
CA HIS A 110 16.96 -1.14 -22.41
C HIS A 110 17.76 -1.72 -21.22
N PRO A 111 19.07 -1.98 -21.34
CA PRO A 111 19.90 -2.53 -20.27
C PRO A 111 19.81 -1.75 -18.93
N ALA A 112 19.59 -0.44 -18.96
CA ALA A 112 19.38 0.39 -17.76
C ALA A 112 18.11 0.06 -16.96
N TRP A 113 17.22 -0.80 -17.49
CA TRP A 113 15.99 -1.24 -16.80
C TRP A 113 16.28 -1.92 -15.47
N THR A 114 17.27 -2.80 -15.42
CA THR A 114 17.63 -3.51 -14.19
C THR A 114 18.05 -2.57 -13.06
N GLU A 115 18.86 -1.55 -13.39
CA GLU A 115 19.27 -0.52 -12.43
C GLU A 115 18.09 0.31 -11.94
N THR A 116 17.20 0.66 -12.88
CA THR A 116 15.97 1.38 -12.58
C THR A 116 15.08 0.61 -11.62
N LEU A 117 14.89 -0.69 -11.87
CA LEU A 117 14.12 -1.55 -10.98
C LEU A 117 14.76 -1.65 -9.59
N ALA A 118 16.09 -1.73 -9.50
CA ALA A 118 16.79 -1.77 -8.22
C ALA A 118 16.54 -0.48 -7.40
N ARG A 119 16.58 0.69 -8.03
CA ARG A 119 16.23 1.98 -7.40
C ARG A 119 14.75 2.05 -7.01
N LEU A 120 13.85 1.59 -7.89
CA LEU A 120 12.43 1.51 -7.60
C LEU A 120 12.15 0.67 -6.35
N MET A 121 12.82 -0.47 -6.21
CA MET A 121 12.67 -1.32 -5.03
C MET A 121 13.09 -0.61 -3.75
N GLN A 122 14.16 0.19 -3.78
CA GLN A 122 14.57 1.00 -2.62
C GLN A 122 13.50 2.02 -2.22
N VAL A 123 12.85 2.63 -3.20
CA VAL A 123 11.74 3.56 -2.95
C VAL A 123 10.53 2.82 -2.37
N LEU A 124 10.18 1.66 -2.93
CA LEU A 124 9.04 0.86 -2.46
C LEU A 124 9.26 0.27 -1.06
N ASP A 125 10.49 -0.04 -0.66
CA ASP A 125 10.82 -0.56 0.67
C ASP A 125 10.55 0.43 1.82
N GLN A 126 10.38 1.72 1.51
CA GLN A 126 10.14 2.77 2.53
C GLN A 126 8.74 2.72 3.16
N GLY A 127 7.78 2.00 2.57
CA GLY A 127 6.43 1.87 3.11
C GLY A 127 5.39 1.45 2.07
N PRO A 128 4.15 1.20 2.49
CA PRO A 128 3.09 0.79 1.59
C PRO A 128 2.90 1.80 0.45
N ALA A 129 2.86 1.28 -0.77
CA ALA A 129 2.72 2.11 -1.95
C ALA A 129 1.84 1.41 -3.00
N ARG A 130 1.14 2.22 -3.80
CA ARG A 130 0.61 1.81 -5.08
C ARG A 130 1.63 2.17 -6.15
N LEU A 131 2.11 1.20 -6.91
CA LEU A 131 2.96 1.45 -8.06
C LEU A 131 2.10 1.63 -9.31
N VAL A 132 2.18 2.79 -9.91
CA VAL A 132 1.55 3.10 -11.20
C VAL A 132 2.63 3.07 -12.28
N ILE A 133 2.50 2.17 -13.26
CA ILE A 133 3.36 2.17 -14.44
C ILE A 133 2.64 3.01 -15.50
N ASP A 134 3.17 4.19 -15.79
CA ASP A 134 2.58 5.15 -16.73
C ASP A 134 3.39 5.15 -18.04
N TYR A 135 2.77 4.68 -19.11
CA TYR A 135 3.36 4.68 -20.43
C TYR A 135 2.99 5.95 -21.18
N THR A 136 4.00 6.67 -21.64
CA THR A 136 3.82 7.86 -22.49
C THR A 136 4.46 7.62 -23.86
N GLY A 137 3.66 7.59 -24.92
CA GLY A 137 4.10 7.37 -26.30
C GLY A 137 3.64 8.46 -27.26
N VAL A 138 4.46 8.76 -28.25
CA VAL A 138 4.14 9.72 -29.33
C VAL A 138 3.29 9.03 -30.39
N VAL A 139 3.53 7.75 -30.66
CA VAL A 139 2.84 6.95 -31.67
C VAL A 139 1.73 6.13 -31.00
N LYS A 140 0.58 6.01 -31.69
CA LYS A 140 -0.45 5.08 -31.26
C LYS A 140 0.10 3.66 -31.39
N LEU A 141 0.48 3.07 -30.26
CA LEU A 141 0.89 1.66 -30.23
C LEU A 141 -0.33 0.76 -30.48
N ASP A 142 -0.06 -0.37 -31.12
CA ASP A 142 -1.02 -1.47 -31.14
C ASP A 142 -1.31 -1.93 -29.71
N GLY A 143 -2.57 -2.21 -29.40
CA GLY A 143 -2.99 -2.61 -28.07
C GLY A 143 -2.30 -3.88 -27.57
N ALA A 144 -2.02 -4.82 -28.50
CA ALA A 144 -1.32 -6.05 -28.18
C ALA A 144 0.14 -5.79 -27.76
N LEU A 145 0.84 -4.89 -28.45
CA LEU A 145 2.21 -4.52 -28.11
C LEU A 145 2.26 -3.77 -26.76
N LEU A 146 1.29 -2.91 -26.48
CA LEU A 146 1.21 -2.21 -25.21
C LEU A 146 0.97 -3.18 -24.04
N GLN A 147 0.08 -4.15 -24.24
CA GLN A 147 -0.16 -5.20 -23.23
C GLN A 147 1.08 -6.07 -23.00
N ASP A 148 1.82 -6.44 -24.04
CA ASP A 148 3.08 -7.20 -23.91
C ASP A 148 4.13 -6.41 -23.12
N ARG A 149 4.27 -5.11 -23.40
CA ARG A 149 5.17 -4.20 -22.67
C ARG A 149 4.81 -4.10 -21.18
N PHE A 150 3.53 -3.91 -20.88
CA PHE A 150 3.05 -3.87 -19.49
C PHE A 150 3.21 -5.21 -18.79
N GLY A 151 2.88 -6.33 -19.45
CA GLY A 151 3.04 -7.67 -18.88
C GLY A 151 4.48 -8.01 -18.53
N ARG A 152 5.45 -7.58 -19.34
CA ARG A 152 6.88 -7.72 -19.03
C ARG A 152 7.28 -6.86 -17.85
N ALA A 153 6.88 -5.59 -17.82
CA ALA A 153 7.18 -4.71 -16.70
C ALA A 153 6.59 -5.25 -15.39
N GLU A 154 5.34 -5.73 -15.42
CA GLU A 154 4.69 -6.36 -14.29
C GLU A 154 5.45 -7.60 -13.80
N THR A 155 5.84 -8.46 -14.72
CA THR A 155 6.56 -9.70 -14.41
C THR A 155 7.89 -9.39 -13.72
N ASP A 156 8.66 -8.46 -14.25
CA ASP A 156 9.95 -8.07 -13.69
C ASP A 156 9.79 -7.46 -12.29
N VAL A 157 8.85 -6.52 -12.14
CA VAL A 157 8.56 -5.90 -10.83
C VAL A 157 8.11 -6.94 -9.82
N ARG A 158 7.17 -7.82 -10.18
CA ARG A 158 6.66 -8.85 -9.27
C ARG A 158 7.72 -9.87 -8.88
N ASN A 159 8.57 -10.28 -9.81
CA ASN A 159 9.65 -11.23 -9.53
C ASN A 159 10.66 -10.62 -8.56
N LEU A 160 11.05 -9.37 -8.79
CA LEU A 160 11.97 -8.67 -7.90
C LEU A 160 11.34 -8.41 -6.52
N TRP A 161 10.06 -8.07 -6.48
CA TRP A 161 9.32 -7.89 -5.24
C TRP A 161 9.18 -9.20 -4.45
N LYS A 162 8.97 -10.33 -5.15
CA LYS A 162 8.88 -11.66 -4.53
C LYS A 162 10.20 -12.13 -3.91
N SER A 163 11.34 -11.71 -4.42
CA SER A 163 12.66 -12.10 -3.90
C SER A 163 13.04 -11.36 -2.61
N ARG A 164 12.27 -10.37 -2.18
CA ARG A 164 12.54 -9.55 -0.99
C ARG A 164 11.70 -9.98 0.21
N PRO A 165 12.16 -9.74 1.45
CA PRO A 165 11.34 -9.95 2.64
C PRO A 165 10.13 -9.02 2.57
N ARG A 166 8.93 -9.62 2.50
CA ARG A 166 7.69 -8.87 2.28
C ARG A 166 7.17 -8.34 3.61
N ARG A 167 6.90 -7.05 3.66
CA ARG A 167 6.21 -6.38 4.77
C ARG A 167 4.75 -6.04 4.43
N TYR A 168 4.41 -5.92 3.15
CA TYR A 168 3.07 -5.54 2.66
C TYR A 168 2.85 -6.01 1.21
N ASN A 169 1.59 -5.97 0.75
CA ASN A 169 1.24 -6.30 -0.63
C ASN A 169 1.49 -5.10 -1.54
N LEU A 170 2.14 -5.33 -2.67
CA LEU A 170 2.34 -4.31 -3.70
C LEU A 170 1.10 -4.24 -4.60
N ASP A 171 0.45 -3.07 -4.62
CA ASP A 171 -0.66 -2.77 -5.53
C ASP A 171 -0.08 -2.18 -6.83
N LEU A 172 -0.40 -2.82 -7.97
CA LEU A 172 0.10 -2.43 -9.29
C LEU A 172 -1.06 -1.93 -10.15
N SER A 173 -0.88 -0.81 -10.81
CA SER A 173 -1.81 -0.30 -11.81
C SER A 173 -1.05 0.23 -13.02
N PHE A 174 -1.74 0.27 -14.17
CA PHE A 174 -1.17 0.66 -15.45
C PHE A 174 -1.97 1.82 -16.02
N ARG A 175 -1.26 2.81 -16.55
CA ARG A 175 -1.84 3.92 -17.28
C ARG A 175 -1.10 4.06 -18.61
N SER A 176 -1.82 4.46 -19.66
CA SER A 176 -1.23 4.85 -20.92
C SER A 176 -1.73 6.23 -21.31
N ARG A 177 -0.80 7.13 -21.66
CA ARG A 177 -1.12 8.45 -22.15
C ARG A 177 -0.55 8.62 -23.56
N ARG A 178 -1.35 9.21 -24.42
CA ARG A 178 -0.90 9.65 -25.74
C ARG A 178 -0.54 11.13 -25.68
N LEU A 179 0.66 11.46 -26.09
CA LEU A 179 1.01 12.86 -26.33
C LEU A 179 0.37 13.34 -27.64
N ILE A 180 -0.44 14.38 -27.52
CA ILE A 180 -1.03 15.07 -28.67
C ILE A 180 -0.19 16.32 -28.85
N GLY A 181 0.75 16.30 -29.80
CA GLY A 181 1.57 17.46 -30.13
C GLY A 181 2.97 17.11 -30.60
N THR A 182 3.67 18.11 -31.16
CA THR A 182 5.03 18.03 -31.66
C THR A 182 6.10 18.11 -30.57
N GLU A 183 5.74 18.08 -29.31
CA GLU A 183 6.72 18.05 -28.22
C GLU A 183 7.49 16.73 -28.24
N LYS A 184 8.68 16.79 -28.80
CA LYS A 184 9.68 15.75 -28.53
C LYS A 184 10.03 15.84 -27.04
N LEU A 185 9.34 15.04 -26.23
CA LEU A 185 9.84 14.83 -24.88
C LEU A 185 11.30 14.39 -24.96
N PRO A 186 12.19 15.04 -24.22
CA PRO A 186 13.55 14.52 -24.09
C PRO A 186 13.41 13.07 -23.63
N CYS A 187 14.15 12.18 -24.27
CA CYS A 187 14.13 10.76 -23.95
C CYS A 187 14.66 10.54 -22.52
N GLN A 188 13.85 10.91 -21.52
CA GLN A 188 14.06 10.50 -20.15
C GLN A 188 13.72 9.03 -20.09
N ARG A 189 14.78 8.21 -20.05
CA ARG A 189 14.63 6.76 -20.14
C ARG A 189 13.82 6.20 -18.99
N PHE A 190 13.92 6.83 -17.81
CA PHE A 190 13.20 6.43 -16.61
C PHE A 190 13.08 7.62 -15.64
N ALA A 191 11.90 7.92 -15.19
CA ALA A 191 11.64 8.89 -14.14
C ALA A 191 10.71 8.27 -13.09
N PHE A 192 10.96 8.56 -11.81
CA PHE A 192 10.06 8.22 -10.73
C PHE A 192 9.54 9.50 -10.11
N ASP A 193 8.24 9.52 -9.86
CA ASP A 193 7.62 10.53 -9.04
C ASP A 193 7.04 9.85 -7.79
N ASP A 194 7.50 10.27 -6.62
CA ASP A 194 7.01 9.81 -5.32
C ASP A 194 6.03 10.85 -4.79
N HIS A 195 4.76 10.65 -5.05
CA HIS A 195 3.71 11.50 -4.51
C HIS A 195 3.36 11.03 -3.10
N ARG A 196 3.86 11.73 -2.08
CA ARG A 196 3.34 11.62 -0.72
C ARG A 196 1.99 12.33 -0.70
N PHE A 197 0.95 11.67 -0.21
CA PHE A 197 -0.28 12.35 0.10
C PHE A 197 0.01 13.35 1.22
N ASP A 198 0.06 14.64 0.87
CA ASP A 198 0.02 15.71 1.86
C ASP A 198 -1.34 15.64 2.56
N LEU A 199 -1.36 15.06 3.75
CA LEU A 199 -2.52 15.19 4.63
C LEU A 199 -2.70 16.68 4.90
N PRO A 200 -3.93 17.23 4.78
CA PRO A 200 -4.19 18.56 5.29
C PRO A 200 -3.80 18.56 6.77
N THR A 201 -2.79 19.35 7.10
CA THR A 201 -2.37 19.57 8.48
C THR A 201 -3.56 20.12 9.24
N SER A 202 -4.19 19.28 10.04
CA SER A 202 -5.24 19.67 10.98
C SER A 202 -4.63 20.44 12.16
N SER A 203 -4.10 21.62 11.89
CA SER A 203 -3.68 22.60 12.89
C SER A 203 -4.59 23.82 12.83
N GLN A 204 -5.89 23.60 12.96
CA GLN A 204 -6.79 24.62 13.49
C GLN A 204 -7.45 24.04 14.73
N LYS A 205 -6.79 24.27 15.89
CA LYS A 205 -7.48 24.27 17.18
C LYS A 205 -8.66 25.24 17.07
N PRO A 206 -9.90 24.82 17.40
CA PRO A 206 -10.98 25.77 17.53
C PRO A 206 -10.61 26.72 18.67
N GLN A 207 -10.58 28.02 18.39
CA GLN A 207 -10.49 29.05 19.42
C GLN A 207 -11.76 29.00 20.26
N PRO A 208 -11.66 29.01 21.57
CA PRO A 208 -12.83 29.12 22.41
C PRO A 208 -13.45 30.52 22.17
N SER A 209 -14.66 30.52 21.65
CA SER A 209 -15.51 31.72 21.59
C SER A 209 -15.78 32.21 23.00
N GLY A 210 -15.12 33.28 23.37
CA GLY A 210 -15.37 34.00 24.61
C GLY A 210 -16.78 34.62 24.58
N SER A 211 -17.74 34.01 25.19
CA SER A 211 -19.01 34.65 25.57
C SER A 211 -18.81 35.44 26.85
N ARG A 212 -18.66 36.75 26.72
CA ARG A 212 -18.86 37.69 27.82
C ARG A 212 -20.32 37.70 28.15
N TRP A 213 -20.68 37.31 29.33
CA TRP A 213 -21.96 37.63 29.94
C TRP A 213 -21.77 38.83 30.88
N SER A 214 -22.50 39.88 30.59
CA SER A 214 -22.74 41.04 31.47
C SER A 214 -23.92 40.69 32.37
#